data_4ff905169729dc984551ee6add943e7a
#
_entry.id   4ff905169729dc984551ee6add943e7a
#
_cell.length_a   1.000
_cell.length_b   1.000
_cell.length_c   1.000
_cell.angle_alpha   90.00
_cell.angle_beta   90.00
_cell.angle_gamma   90.00
#
_symmetry.space_group_name_H-M   'P 1'
#
loop_
_entity.id
_entity.type
_entity.pdbx_description
1 polymer ?
#
loop_
_entity_poly.entity_id
_entity_poly.type
_entity_poly.pdbx_seq_one_letter_code
_entity_poly.pdbx_strand_id
1 'polypeptide(L)'
;MKTVVNSWNEWDPLKHVIVGRADDCHIPPEEPALDAKVPEDSDMRGQWGRRPQETIDRANELLDNFASLLEKRGIRVDRPTPIDFSKPATTPDFHTDSQFGCMPPRDVLLTVGSEILEATMSYRCRWFEYLCYRPLMEKYWEEDPNFRHEAAPKPRLTDRDYRADYLSEKIGIEKRLKWTAEKFFVTTEEEPLFDAADVLRFGKDLVVQHGFTTNQRGIEWLRRHFPDHRVHAVNFPGDPYPIHIDATFTPIRPGLILNNPQRRLPGEQREIFYKNDWEIIDAAQPAHNTPPPLCYSSVWLSMNVLVLDPKTVCVEKSEVYQAEQMDKLGMEVVEVELRDAYAFGGGLHCCTADVYRESSMEDYFSTLSG
;
A
#
# COMPACT_ATOMS: atom_id res chain seq x y z
N MET A 1 31.84 -1.23 -0.44
CA MET A 1 30.75 -1.29 -1.42
C MET A 1 29.57 -0.55 -0.82
N LYS A 2 28.81 0.17 -1.61
CA LYS A 2 27.70 1.01 -1.09
C LYS A 2 26.43 0.17 -1.04
N THR A 3 25.81 0.04 0.13
CA THR A 3 24.48 -0.56 0.27
C THR A 3 23.46 0.41 -0.33
N VAL A 4 22.67 -0.05 -1.28
CA VAL A 4 21.63 0.74 -1.96
C VAL A 4 20.25 0.43 -1.37
N VAL A 5 20.02 -0.82 -0.99
CA VAL A 5 18.73 -1.31 -0.47
C VAL A 5 18.88 -1.74 0.98
N ASN A 6 18.12 -1.09 1.87
CA ASN A 6 18.04 -1.45 3.30
C ASN A 6 16.81 -0.80 3.92
N SER A 7 15.80 -1.56 4.30
CA SER A 7 14.64 -1.01 5.00
C SER A 7 13.99 -2.07 5.88
N TRP A 8 13.92 -1.81 7.20
CA TRP A 8 13.43 -2.76 8.20
C TRP A 8 12.15 -2.30 8.91
N ASN A 9 11.78 -1.03 8.75
CA ASN A 9 10.60 -0.45 9.39
C ASN A 9 10.05 0.73 8.60
N GLU A 10 8.96 1.33 9.09
CA GLU A 10 8.22 2.40 8.40
C GLU A 10 8.64 3.82 8.86
N TRP A 11 9.54 3.97 9.85
CA TRP A 11 9.79 5.25 10.53
C TRP A 11 11.25 5.69 10.62
N ASP A 12 12.24 4.80 10.47
CA ASP A 12 13.64 5.21 10.54
C ASP A 12 14.05 6.12 9.37
N PRO A 13 15.15 6.90 9.49
CA PRO A 13 15.47 7.93 8.51
C PRO A 13 15.50 7.43 7.07
N LEU A 14 14.59 7.96 6.25
CA LEU A 14 14.48 7.65 4.83
C LEU A 14 15.59 8.36 4.05
N LYS A 15 16.36 7.63 3.25
CA LYS A 15 17.46 8.15 2.43
C LYS A 15 17.32 7.89 0.95
N HIS A 16 16.50 6.89 0.58
CA HIS A 16 16.26 6.56 -0.81
C HIS A 16 14.85 6.00 -0.98
N VAL A 17 14.12 6.52 -1.95
CA VAL A 17 12.71 6.18 -2.19
C VAL A 17 12.41 6.16 -3.69
N ILE A 18 11.49 5.30 -4.11
CA ILE A 18 10.85 5.37 -5.42
C ILE A 18 9.57 6.20 -5.26
N VAL A 19 9.37 7.21 -6.10
CA VAL A 19 8.13 7.97 -6.21
C VAL A 19 7.45 7.63 -7.54
N GLY A 20 6.19 7.22 -7.50
CA GLY A 20 5.43 6.77 -8.66
C GLY A 20 5.15 7.85 -9.71
N ARG A 21 4.54 7.44 -10.82
CA ARG A 21 4.15 8.29 -11.96
C ARG A 21 2.73 7.98 -12.41
N ALA A 22 2.03 9.00 -12.90
CA ALA A 22 0.67 8.89 -13.40
C ALA A 22 0.58 8.77 -14.94
N ASP A 23 1.72 8.70 -15.63
CA ASP A 23 1.75 8.63 -17.10
C ASP A 23 0.96 7.44 -17.61
N ASP A 24 0.15 7.67 -18.63
CA ASP A 24 -0.68 6.68 -19.33
C ASP A 24 -1.61 5.84 -18.45
N CYS A 25 -1.87 6.27 -17.20
CA CYS A 25 -2.78 5.58 -16.29
C CYS A 25 -4.20 5.47 -16.88
N HIS A 26 -4.80 4.29 -16.66
CA HIS A 26 -6.16 3.97 -17.09
C HIS A 26 -7.07 3.65 -15.92
N ILE A 27 -8.36 3.84 -16.12
CA ILE A 27 -9.39 3.16 -15.35
C ILE A 27 -9.54 1.80 -16.00
N PRO A 28 -9.20 0.68 -15.34
CA PRO A 28 -9.28 -0.65 -15.94
C PRO A 28 -10.74 -1.06 -16.17
N PRO A 29 -10.99 -2.04 -17.06
CA PRO A 29 -12.32 -2.59 -17.23
C PRO A 29 -12.80 -3.29 -15.97
N GLU A 30 -14.08 -3.65 -15.92
CA GLU A 30 -14.66 -4.40 -14.81
C GLU A 30 -13.81 -5.66 -14.49
N GLU A 31 -13.53 -5.83 -13.23
CA GLU A 31 -12.67 -6.91 -12.73
C GLU A 31 -13.12 -7.37 -11.33
N PRO A 32 -13.12 -8.70 -11.05
CA PRO A 32 -13.73 -9.25 -9.84
C PRO A 32 -13.28 -8.58 -8.55
N ALA A 33 -11.98 -8.58 -8.27
CA ALA A 33 -11.47 -8.09 -7.00
C ALA A 33 -11.44 -6.56 -6.90
N LEU A 34 -11.26 -5.87 -8.03
CA LEU A 34 -11.29 -4.41 -8.09
C LEU A 34 -12.70 -3.88 -7.89
N ASP A 35 -13.69 -4.48 -8.58
CA ASP A 35 -15.09 -4.04 -8.47
C ASP A 35 -15.68 -4.32 -7.08
N ALA A 36 -15.20 -5.36 -6.41
CA ALA A 36 -15.61 -5.66 -5.04
C ALA A 36 -15.31 -4.51 -4.07
N LYS A 37 -14.28 -3.71 -4.33
CA LYS A 37 -13.91 -2.56 -3.46
C LYS A 37 -14.63 -1.26 -3.80
N VAL A 38 -15.27 -1.16 -4.95
CA VAL A 38 -15.91 0.08 -5.39
C VAL A 38 -17.33 0.17 -4.82
N PRO A 39 -17.64 1.18 -3.98
CA PRO A 39 -18.99 1.41 -3.47
C PRO A 39 -20.00 1.58 -4.59
N GLU A 40 -21.28 1.21 -4.34
CA GLU A 40 -22.33 1.30 -5.36
C GLU A 40 -22.63 2.73 -5.83
N ASP A 41 -22.46 3.70 -4.95
CA ASP A 41 -22.65 5.14 -5.18
C ASP A 41 -21.40 5.87 -5.68
N SER A 42 -20.29 5.13 -5.91
CA SER A 42 -19.05 5.70 -6.41
C SER A 42 -19.18 6.12 -7.88
N ASP A 43 -18.58 7.27 -8.23
CA ASP A 43 -18.43 7.74 -9.60
C ASP A 43 -17.51 6.85 -10.46
N MET A 44 -16.79 5.90 -9.82
CA MET A 44 -15.99 4.89 -10.50
C MET A 44 -16.82 3.78 -11.16
N ARG A 45 -18.07 3.57 -10.74
CA ARG A 45 -18.91 2.49 -11.27
C ARG A 45 -19.17 2.65 -12.76
N GLY A 46 -18.84 1.61 -13.53
CA GLY A 46 -19.01 1.57 -14.98
C GLY A 46 -18.02 2.45 -15.76
N GLN A 47 -17.04 3.03 -15.09
CA GLN A 47 -15.97 3.78 -15.77
C GLN A 47 -14.92 2.81 -16.31
N TRP A 48 -14.46 3.09 -17.52
CA TRP A 48 -13.36 2.41 -18.18
C TRP A 48 -12.70 3.31 -19.22
N GLY A 49 -11.39 3.19 -19.35
CA GLY A 49 -10.62 3.86 -20.38
C GLY A 49 -9.55 4.81 -19.85
N ARG A 50 -8.99 5.59 -20.76
CA ARG A 50 -7.92 6.54 -20.43
C ARG A 50 -8.45 7.63 -19.49
N ARG A 51 -7.69 7.95 -18.47
CA ARG A 51 -7.97 9.11 -17.63
C ARG A 51 -7.80 10.40 -18.43
N PRO A 52 -8.56 11.47 -18.15
CA PRO A 52 -8.39 12.76 -18.81
C PRO A 52 -6.93 13.24 -18.72
N GLN A 53 -6.37 13.69 -19.85
CA GLN A 53 -4.95 14.07 -19.90
C GLN A 53 -4.60 15.17 -18.90
N GLU A 54 -5.48 16.14 -18.72
CA GLU A 54 -5.31 17.22 -17.74
C GLU A 54 -5.16 16.73 -16.30
N THR A 55 -5.85 15.63 -15.92
CA THR A 55 -5.72 15.03 -14.58
C THR A 55 -4.41 14.26 -14.44
N ILE A 56 -3.96 13.61 -15.53
CA ILE A 56 -2.64 12.94 -15.59
C ILE A 56 -1.52 13.98 -15.44
N ASP A 57 -1.58 15.08 -16.19
CA ASP A 57 -0.59 16.14 -16.17
C ASP A 57 -0.53 16.79 -14.78
N ARG A 58 -1.69 17.07 -14.18
CA ARG A 58 -1.76 17.61 -12.81
C ARG A 58 -1.19 16.66 -11.78
N ALA A 59 -1.53 15.37 -11.85
CA ALA A 59 -0.99 14.38 -10.94
C ALA A 59 0.54 14.24 -11.06
N ASN A 60 1.08 14.26 -12.29
CA ASN A 60 2.53 14.23 -12.51
C ASN A 60 3.22 15.50 -11.99
N GLU A 61 2.63 16.69 -12.18
CA GLU A 61 3.14 17.93 -11.59
C GLU A 61 3.28 17.80 -10.06
N LEU A 62 2.24 17.30 -9.39
CA LEU A 62 2.24 17.11 -7.93
C LEU A 62 3.28 16.08 -7.48
N LEU A 63 3.37 14.95 -8.18
CA LEU A 63 4.36 13.91 -7.89
C LEU A 63 5.79 14.39 -8.14
N ASP A 64 6.04 15.21 -9.17
CA ASP A 64 7.34 15.81 -9.45
C ASP A 64 7.73 16.86 -8.39
N ASN A 65 6.76 17.67 -7.93
CA ASN A 65 6.95 18.60 -6.83
C ASN A 65 7.28 17.86 -5.53
N PHE A 66 6.58 16.75 -5.26
CA PHE A 66 6.87 15.92 -4.10
C PHE A 66 8.26 15.27 -4.17
N ALA A 67 8.62 14.70 -5.32
CA ALA A 67 9.98 14.17 -5.55
C ALA A 67 11.05 15.24 -5.30
N SER A 68 10.89 16.44 -5.87
CA SER A 68 11.80 17.57 -5.68
C SER A 68 11.90 18.04 -4.22
N LEU A 69 10.78 17.96 -3.46
CA LEU A 69 10.77 18.26 -2.03
C LEU A 69 11.62 17.26 -1.24
N LEU A 70 11.49 15.97 -1.54
CA LEU A 70 12.28 14.91 -0.92
C LEU A 70 13.78 15.05 -1.25
N GLU A 71 14.11 15.34 -2.51
CA GLU A 71 15.50 15.57 -2.95
C GLU A 71 16.14 16.77 -2.24
N LYS A 72 15.41 17.89 -2.06
CA LYS A 72 15.86 19.07 -1.29
C LYS A 72 16.13 18.73 0.19
N ARG A 73 15.51 17.68 0.71
CA ARG A 73 15.75 17.14 2.06
C ARG A 73 16.90 16.11 2.11
N GLY A 74 17.60 15.91 0.97
CA GLY A 74 18.73 14.99 0.87
C GLY A 74 18.35 13.52 0.70
N ILE A 75 17.09 13.23 0.33
CA ILE A 75 16.59 11.89 0.04
C ILE A 75 16.79 11.64 -1.45
N ARG A 76 17.47 10.55 -1.82
CA ARG A 76 17.53 10.10 -3.22
C ARG A 76 16.17 9.67 -3.69
N VAL A 77 15.73 10.15 -4.85
CA VAL A 77 14.47 9.77 -5.47
C VAL A 77 14.74 9.09 -6.81
N ASP A 78 14.19 7.91 -7.00
CA ASP A 78 14.11 7.23 -8.29
C ASP A 78 12.65 7.19 -8.77
N ARG A 79 12.44 7.10 -10.08
CA ARG A 79 11.11 7.11 -10.70
C ARG A 79 10.93 5.87 -11.58
N PRO A 80 9.73 5.24 -11.61
CA PRO A 80 9.47 4.12 -12.51
C PRO A 80 9.51 4.56 -13.98
N THR A 81 9.66 3.58 -14.87
CA THR A 81 9.50 3.75 -16.32
C THR A 81 8.11 3.24 -16.69
N PRO A 82 7.14 4.12 -16.96
CA PRO A 82 5.78 3.70 -17.33
C PRO A 82 5.76 2.82 -18.58
N ILE A 83 4.86 1.84 -18.58
CA ILE A 83 4.47 1.09 -19.78
C ILE A 83 3.19 1.68 -20.36
N ASP A 84 2.78 1.26 -21.53
CA ASP A 84 1.52 1.66 -22.14
C ASP A 84 0.35 0.87 -21.53
N PHE A 85 -0.31 1.46 -20.52
CA PHE A 85 -1.41 0.84 -19.78
C PHE A 85 -2.71 0.76 -20.58
N SER A 86 -2.80 1.42 -21.76
CA SER A 86 -3.94 1.28 -22.67
C SER A 86 -3.99 -0.06 -23.37
N LYS A 87 -2.87 -0.79 -23.40
CA LYS A 87 -2.78 -2.06 -24.09
C LYS A 87 -3.41 -3.19 -23.28
N PRO A 88 -4.12 -4.09 -23.97
CA PRO A 88 -4.57 -5.33 -23.38
C PRO A 88 -3.39 -6.13 -22.83
N ALA A 89 -3.65 -6.89 -21.77
CA ALA A 89 -2.72 -7.86 -21.25
C ALA A 89 -3.35 -9.25 -21.23
N THR A 90 -2.59 -10.26 -21.66
CA THR A 90 -3.07 -11.64 -21.78
C THR A 90 -2.06 -12.61 -21.22
N THR A 91 -2.52 -13.53 -20.39
CA THR A 91 -1.81 -14.72 -19.95
C THR A 91 -2.54 -15.95 -20.48
N PRO A 92 -2.04 -17.18 -20.29
CA PRO A 92 -2.81 -18.38 -20.61
C PRO A 92 -4.15 -18.50 -19.85
N ASP A 93 -4.30 -17.80 -18.74
CA ASP A 93 -5.38 -18.00 -17.76
C ASP A 93 -6.38 -16.84 -17.69
N PHE A 94 -5.98 -15.62 -18.10
CA PHE A 94 -6.88 -14.45 -18.13
C PHE A 94 -6.52 -13.46 -19.24
N HIS A 95 -7.48 -12.57 -19.50
CA HIS A 95 -7.34 -11.41 -20.36
C HIS A 95 -7.88 -10.18 -19.66
N THR A 96 -7.25 -9.01 -19.86
CA THR A 96 -7.78 -7.69 -19.50
C THR A 96 -7.58 -6.73 -20.64
N ASP A 97 -8.60 -5.91 -20.96
CA ASP A 97 -8.59 -5.01 -22.12
C ASP A 97 -7.69 -3.79 -21.93
N SER A 98 -7.37 -3.44 -20.69
CA SER A 98 -6.38 -2.41 -20.34
C SER A 98 -5.84 -2.67 -18.93
N GLN A 99 -4.81 -1.93 -18.56
CA GLN A 99 -4.13 -2.06 -17.28
C GLN A 99 -4.39 -0.82 -16.41
N PHE A 100 -3.74 -0.70 -15.26
CA PHE A 100 -4.04 0.35 -14.29
C PHE A 100 -3.05 1.53 -14.36
N GLY A 101 -1.81 1.35 -13.92
CA GLY A 101 -0.80 2.42 -13.82
C GLY A 101 0.40 2.02 -12.99
N CYS A 102 1.32 2.97 -12.75
CA CYS A 102 2.48 2.76 -11.88
C CYS A 102 2.68 3.89 -10.85
N MET A 103 1.58 4.56 -10.47
CA MET A 103 1.65 5.58 -9.44
C MET A 103 1.86 5.00 -8.04
N PRO A 104 1.28 3.84 -7.65
CA PRO A 104 1.49 3.28 -6.32
C PRO A 104 2.57 2.17 -6.31
N PRO A 105 3.88 2.50 -6.27
CA PRO A 105 4.94 1.49 -6.17
C PRO A 105 4.85 0.67 -4.88
N ARG A 106 4.27 1.21 -3.81
CA ARG A 106 4.08 0.57 -2.51
C ARG A 106 3.27 -0.72 -2.59
N ASP A 107 2.31 -0.76 -3.52
CA ASP A 107 1.45 -1.93 -3.67
C ASP A 107 2.19 -3.10 -4.31
N VAL A 108 3.21 -2.81 -5.13
CA VAL A 108 3.95 -3.77 -5.96
C VAL A 108 5.25 -4.24 -5.32
N LEU A 109 5.95 -3.34 -4.62
CA LEU A 109 7.31 -3.56 -4.11
C LEU A 109 7.33 -3.58 -2.59
N LEU A 110 7.69 -4.72 -2.00
CA LEU A 110 7.93 -4.88 -0.58
C LEU A 110 9.43 -4.92 -0.30
N THR A 111 9.95 -3.89 0.37
CA THR A 111 11.34 -3.88 0.80
C THR A 111 11.45 -4.42 2.23
N VAL A 112 12.21 -5.48 2.43
CA VAL A 112 12.52 -6.05 3.75
C VAL A 112 14.03 -6.27 3.86
N GLY A 113 14.69 -5.49 4.68
CA GLY A 113 16.16 -5.49 4.76
C GLY A 113 16.80 -5.11 3.43
N SER A 114 17.67 -5.98 2.91
CA SER A 114 18.36 -5.81 1.64
C SER A 114 17.61 -6.44 0.44
N GLU A 115 16.37 -6.85 0.64
CA GLU A 115 15.54 -7.47 -0.39
C GLU A 115 14.42 -6.52 -0.83
N ILE A 116 14.17 -6.45 -2.15
CA ILE A 116 12.92 -5.94 -2.70
C ILE A 116 12.20 -7.13 -3.36
N LEU A 117 11.02 -7.44 -2.84
CA LEU A 117 10.15 -8.49 -3.30
C LEU A 117 9.02 -7.90 -4.16
N GLU A 118 8.88 -8.37 -5.40
CA GLU A 118 7.70 -8.08 -6.22
C GLU A 118 6.51 -8.90 -5.72
N ALA A 119 5.44 -8.22 -5.30
CA ALA A 119 4.22 -8.85 -4.80
C ALA A 119 3.50 -9.67 -5.87
N THR A 120 2.64 -10.58 -5.45
CA THR A 120 1.82 -11.41 -6.35
C THR A 120 0.88 -10.57 -7.20
N MET A 121 0.27 -9.56 -6.62
CA MET A 121 -0.85 -8.75 -7.11
C MET A 121 -2.14 -9.58 -7.27
N SER A 122 -3.25 -9.06 -6.74
CA SER A 122 -4.55 -9.74 -6.76
C SER A 122 -5.47 -9.29 -7.89
N TYR A 123 -5.11 -8.24 -8.63
CA TYR A 123 -5.88 -7.70 -9.75
C TYR A 123 -5.23 -8.06 -11.08
N ARG A 124 -6.01 -8.58 -12.02
CA ARG A 124 -5.55 -8.89 -13.39
C ARG A 124 -4.96 -7.68 -14.09
N CYS A 125 -5.63 -6.54 -13.97
CA CYS A 125 -5.20 -5.28 -14.57
C CYS A 125 -3.88 -4.72 -14.00
N ARG A 126 -3.42 -5.21 -12.84
CA ARG A 126 -2.18 -4.79 -12.18
C ARG A 126 -1.07 -5.83 -12.25
N TRP A 127 -1.33 -6.98 -12.82
CA TRP A 127 -0.41 -8.12 -12.82
C TRP A 127 0.97 -7.81 -13.43
N PHE A 128 1.02 -6.89 -14.42
CA PHE A 128 2.25 -6.51 -15.13
C PHE A 128 2.90 -5.20 -14.62
N GLU A 129 2.39 -4.56 -13.58
CA GLU A 129 2.93 -3.29 -13.08
C GLU A 129 4.40 -3.38 -12.64
N TYR A 130 4.86 -4.54 -12.20
CA TYR A 130 6.26 -4.77 -11.84
C TYR A 130 7.25 -4.43 -12.98
N LEU A 131 6.81 -4.49 -14.24
CA LEU A 131 7.64 -4.15 -15.40
C LEU A 131 8.09 -2.68 -15.39
N CYS A 132 7.29 -1.79 -14.78
CA CYS A 132 7.64 -0.37 -14.65
C CYS A 132 8.84 -0.14 -13.73
N TYR A 133 9.09 -1.06 -12.82
CA TYR A 133 10.14 -0.97 -11.80
C TYR A 133 11.39 -1.81 -12.14
N ARG A 134 11.30 -2.72 -13.12
CA ARG A 134 12.41 -3.60 -13.52
C ARG A 134 13.69 -2.83 -13.87
N PRO A 135 13.68 -1.70 -14.60
CA PRO A 135 14.90 -0.94 -14.85
C PRO A 135 15.58 -0.43 -13.57
N LEU A 136 14.81 -0.13 -12.51
CA LEU A 136 15.36 0.25 -11.21
C LEU A 136 15.95 -0.96 -10.48
N MET A 137 15.31 -2.12 -10.56
CA MET A 137 15.81 -3.34 -9.93
C MET A 137 17.14 -3.76 -10.56
N GLU A 138 17.27 -3.70 -11.89
CA GLU A 138 18.50 -3.94 -12.62
C GLU A 138 19.61 -2.98 -12.17
N LYS A 139 19.32 -1.68 -12.12
CA LYS A 139 20.25 -0.65 -11.63
C LYS A 139 20.72 -0.92 -10.19
N TYR A 140 19.80 -1.26 -9.27
CA TYR A 140 20.17 -1.53 -7.88
C TYR A 140 21.01 -2.81 -7.76
N TRP A 141 20.70 -3.81 -8.55
CA TRP A 141 21.47 -5.06 -8.62
C TRP A 141 22.92 -4.84 -9.10
N GLU A 142 23.14 -3.92 -10.04
CA GLU A 142 24.45 -3.52 -10.48
C GLU A 142 25.22 -2.68 -9.43
N GLU A 143 24.50 -1.81 -8.69
CA GLU A 143 25.09 -0.90 -7.71
C GLU A 143 25.41 -1.58 -6.36
N ASP A 144 24.66 -2.60 -5.96
CA ASP A 144 24.71 -3.24 -4.62
C ASP A 144 24.80 -4.78 -4.73
N PRO A 145 25.96 -5.38 -4.47
CA PRO A 145 26.14 -6.83 -4.55
C PRO A 145 25.39 -7.61 -3.45
N ASN A 146 24.85 -6.95 -2.43
CA ASN A 146 24.07 -7.58 -1.38
C ASN A 146 22.55 -7.46 -1.62
N PHE A 147 22.15 -6.69 -2.63
CA PHE A 147 20.75 -6.52 -2.96
C PHE A 147 20.15 -7.83 -3.49
N ARG A 148 19.03 -8.20 -2.93
CA ARG A 148 18.21 -9.33 -3.39
C ARG A 148 16.98 -8.79 -4.10
N HIS A 149 16.89 -9.08 -5.40
CA HIS A 149 15.67 -8.86 -6.16
C HIS A 149 14.94 -10.19 -6.28
N GLU A 150 13.78 -10.28 -5.67
CA GLU A 150 12.95 -11.48 -5.65
C GLU A 150 11.58 -11.18 -6.23
N ALA A 151 10.94 -12.19 -6.80
CA ALA A 151 9.56 -12.11 -7.24
C ALA A 151 8.73 -13.22 -6.59
N ALA A 152 7.64 -12.85 -5.94
CA ALA A 152 6.68 -13.83 -5.46
C ALA A 152 6.10 -14.62 -6.65
N PRO A 153 5.63 -15.87 -6.45
CA PRO A 153 5.00 -16.63 -7.51
C PRO A 153 3.87 -15.82 -8.15
N LYS A 154 3.96 -15.54 -9.43
CA LYS A 154 2.92 -14.82 -10.14
C LYS A 154 1.67 -15.70 -10.24
N PRO A 155 0.53 -15.28 -9.68
CA PRO A 155 -0.68 -16.08 -9.66
C PRO A 155 -1.29 -16.17 -11.06
N ARG A 156 -2.03 -17.24 -11.29
CA ARG A 156 -2.73 -17.44 -12.57
C ARG A 156 -3.95 -16.53 -12.70
N LEU A 157 -4.56 -16.12 -11.58
CA LEU A 157 -5.75 -15.27 -11.50
C LEU A 157 -6.90 -15.80 -12.37
N THR A 158 -7.16 -17.11 -12.24
CA THR A 158 -8.31 -17.76 -12.86
C THR A 158 -9.62 -17.33 -12.18
N ASP A 159 -10.77 -17.68 -12.72
CA ASP A 159 -12.05 -17.41 -12.07
C ASP A 159 -12.21 -18.10 -10.71
N ARG A 160 -11.41 -19.17 -10.43
CA ARG A 160 -11.42 -19.84 -9.14
C ARG A 160 -10.73 -19.05 -8.02
N ASP A 161 -9.92 -18.05 -8.38
CA ASP A 161 -9.27 -17.15 -7.43
C ASP A 161 -10.25 -16.13 -6.82
N TYR A 162 -11.46 -16.05 -7.37
CA TYR A 162 -12.48 -15.09 -6.96
C TYR A 162 -13.79 -15.77 -6.59
N ARG A 163 -14.51 -15.19 -5.62
CA ARG A 163 -15.82 -15.68 -5.18
C ARG A 163 -16.93 -15.09 -6.04
N ALA A 164 -17.66 -15.94 -6.73
CA ALA A 164 -18.80 -15.57 -7.57
C ALA A 164 -19.87 -14.76 -6.80
N ASP A 165 -20.09 -15.08 -5.53
CA ASP A 165 -21.07 -14.41 -4.64
C ASP A 165 -20.75 -12.93 -4.41
N TYR A 166 -19.47 -12.52 -4.49
CA TYR A 166 -19.10 -11.11 -4.47
C TYR A 166 -19.44 -10.35 -5.76
N LEU A 167 -19.70 -11.09 -6.85
CA LEU A 167 -19.89 -10.52 -8.19
C LEU A 167 -21.37 -10.54 -8.63
N SER A 168 -22.17 -11.44 -8.05
CA SER A 168 -23.52 -11.73 -8.54
C SER A 168 -24.61 -10.87 -7.91
N GLU A 169 -24.34 -10.15 -6.83
CA GLU A 169 -25.35 -9.41 -6.05
C GLU A 169 -24.85 -8.05 -5.60
N LYS A 170 -25.77 -7.10 -5.47
CA LYS A 170 -25.53 -5.86 -4.73
C LYS A 170 -25.33 -6.17 -3.26
N ILE A 171 -24.12 -5.93 -2.76
CA ILE A 171 -23.73 -6.27 -1.40
C ILE A 171 -23.78 -5.00 -0.55
N GLY A 172 -24.84 -4.85 0.24
CA GLY A 172 -24.97 -3.74 1.20
C GLY A 172 -23.89 -3.77 2.30
N ILE A 173 -23.67 -2.62 2.94
CA ILE A 173 -22.63 -2.42 3.98
C ILE A 173 -22.72 -3.43 5.12
N GLU A 174 -23.93 -3.74 5.61
CA GLU A 174 -24.12 -4.70 6.72
C GLU A 174 -23.61 -6.11 6.34
N LYS A 175 -23.91 -6.56 5.13
CA LYS A 175 -23.44 -7.88 4.63
C LYS A 175 -21.92 -7.88 4.46
N ARG A 176 -21.33 -6.77 3.95
CA ARG A 176 -19.88 -6.62 3.83
C ARG A 176 -19.18 -6.67 5.18
N LEU A 177 -19.68 -5.94 6.17
CA LEU A 177 -19.12 -5.95 7.53
C LEU A 177 -19.21 -7.35 8.16
N LYS A 178 -20.34 -8.05 7.99
CA LYS A 178 -20.48 -9.43 8.43
C LYS A 178 -19.43 -10.33 7.77
N TRP A 179 -19.28 -10.26 6.46
CA TRP A 179 -18.31 -11.05 5.72
C TRP A 179 -16.87 -10.73 6.11
N THR A 180 -16.54 -9.44 6.31
CA THR A 180 -15.20 -9.04 6.78
C THR A 180 -14.90 -9.60 8.17
N ALA A 181 -15.89 -9.59 9.08
CA ALA A 181 -15.75 -10.18 10.41
C ALA A 181 -15.57 -11.72 10.35
N GLU A 182 -16.21 -12.39 9.40
CA GLU A 182 -16.07 -13.82 9.13
C GLU A 182 -14.82 -14.17 8.29
N LYS A 183 -14.03 -13.16 7.89
CA LYS A 183 -12.87 -13.31 6.98
C LYS A 183 -13.25 -13.94 5.64
N PHE A 184 -14.45 -13.63 5.17
CA PHE A 184 -14.96 -14.04 3.87
C PHE A 184 -14.76 -12.89 2.88
N PHE A 185 -13.72 -12.97 2.07
CA PHE A 185 -13.29 -11.93 1.13
C PHE A 185 -13.56 -12.32 -0.33
N VAL A 186 -13.41 -11.38 -1.24
CA VAL A 186 -13.61 -11.62 -2.68
C VAL A 186 -12.60 -12.60 -3.24
N THR A 187 -11.36 -12.60 -2.78
CA THR A 187 -10.34 -13.58 -3.15
C THR A 187 -10.54 -14.89 -2.41
N THR A 188 -10.26 -16.00 -3.08
CA THR A 188 -10.28 -17.34 -2.50
C THR A 188 -8.90 -17.73 -1.98
N GLU A 189 -8.78 -18.95 -1.48
CA GLU A 189 -7.50 -19.56 -1.08
C GLU A 189 -6.94 -20.49 -2.18
N GLU A 190 -7.24 -20.25 -3.46
CA GLU A 190 -6.76 -21.09 -4.57
C GLU A 190 -5.23 -20.95 -4.76
N GLU A 191 -4.73 -19.72 -4.80
CA GLU A 191 -3.31 -19.40 -4.91
C GLU A 191 -2.86 -18.37 -3.85
N PRO A 192 -1.55 -18.25 -3.54
CA PRO A 192 -1.05 -17.19 -2.69
C PRO A 192 -1.27 -15.82 -3.34
N LEU A 193 -2.02 -14.94 -2.66
CA LEU A 193 -2.27 -13.57 -3.10
C LEU A 193 -1.87 -12.59 -2.00
N PHE A 194 -1.12 -11.55 -2.35
CA PHE A 194 -0.86 -10.39 -1.51
C PHE A 194 -0.41 -9.19 -2.34
N ASP A 195 -0.79 -8.01 -1.92
CA ASP A 195 -0.23 -6.74 -2.34
C ASP A 195 0.80 -6.29 -1.29
N ALA A 196 1.90 -5.66 -1.71
CA ALA A 196 2.96 -5.24 -0.79
C ALA A 196 2.48 -4.20 0.23
N ALA A 197 1.50 -3.36 -0.12
CA ALA A 197 0.91 -2.37 0.78
C ALA A 197 0.05 -2.95 1.92
N ASP A 198 -0.21 -4.26 1.92
CA ASP A 198 -0.82 -4.96 3.05
C ASP A 198 0.20 -5.39 4.12
N VAL A 199 1.48 -5.09 3.92
CA VAL A 199 2.57 -5.51 4.81
C VAL A 199 3.23 -4.29 5.45
N LEU A 200 3.17 -4.20 6.78
CA LEU A 200 3.89 -3.22 7.58
C LEU A 200 5.11 -3.87 8.25
N ARG A 201 6.22 -3.15 8.27
CA ARG A 201 7.51 -3.63 8.81
C ARG A 201 7.77 -3.05 10.20
N PHE A 202 8.08 -3.94 11.14
CA PHE A 202 8.44 -3.62 12.51
C PHE A 202 9.75 -4.34 12.90
N GLY A 203 10.81 -4.14 12.11
CA GLY A 203 12.08 -4.84 12.32
C GLY A 203 11.92 -6.34 12.11
N LYS A 204 12.00 -7.11 13.18
CA LYS A 204 11.81 -8.58 13.20
C LYS A 204 10.38 -9.02 12.88
N ASP A 205 9.42 -8.10 12.87
CA ASP A 205 8.02 -8.43 12.74
C ASP A 205 7.44 -7.82 11.47
N LEU A 206 6.60 -8.60 10.79
CA LEU A 206 5.78 -8.15 9.66
C LEU A 206 4.31 -8.27 10.07
N VAL A 207 3.58 -7.18 10.03
CA VAL A 207 2.13 -7.15 10.29
C VAL A 207 1.42 -7.10 8.95
N VAL A 208 0.60 -8.11 8.68
CA VAL A 208 -0.01 -8.32 7.36
C VAL A 208 -1.52 -8.32 7.46
N GLN A 209 -2.18 -7.44 6.70
CA GLN A 209 -3.64 -7.42 6.63
C GLN A 209 -4.16 -8.60 5.82
N HIS A 210 -5.08 -9.37 6.40
CA HIS A 210 -5.91 -10.32 5.68
C HIS A 210 -7.16 -9.58 5.18
N GLY A 211 -7.33 -9.51 3.86
CA GLY A 211 -8.38 -8.68 3.24
C GLY A 211 -8.68 -9.07 1.79
N PHE A 212 -9.09 -8.10 0.99
CA PHE A 212 -9.47 -8.32 -0.41
C PHE A 212 -8.28 -8.65 -1.31
N THR A 213 -7.11 -8.09 -1.01
CA THR A 213 -5.89 -8.20 -1.83
C THR A 213 -4.92 -9.24 -1.30
N THR A 214 -5.02 -9.57 -0.01
CA THR A 214 -4.12 -10.51 0.64
C THR A 214 -4.93 -11.61 1.31
N ASN A 215 -4.73 -12.85 0.86
CA ASN A 215 -5.39 -14.03 1.42
C ASN A 215 -4.49 -14.78 2.42
N GLN A 216 -5.03 -15.79 3.10
CA GLN A 216 -4.29 -16.55 4.10
C GLN A 216 -3.11 -17.33 3.48
N ARG A 217 -3.24 -17.81 2.24
CA ARG A 217 -2.12 -18.45 1.53
C ARG A 217 -0.98 -17.47 1.22
N GLY A 218 -1.27 -16.22 0.87
CA GLY A 218 -0.27 -15.17 0.70
C GLY A 218 0.49 -14.91 2.00
N ILE A 219 -0.24 -14.81 3.13
CA ILE A 219 0.38 -14.64 4.46
C ILE A 219 1.27 -15.83 4.81
N GLU A 220 0.81 -17.05 4.55
CA GLU A 220 1.62 -18.25 4.80
C GLU A 220 2.84 -18.34 3.89
N TRP A 221 2.72 -17.86 2.64
CA TRP A 221 3.85 -17.76 1.73
C TRP A 221 4.90 -16.78 2.27
N LEU A 222 4.49 -15.60 2.76
CA LEU A 222 5.37 -14.61 3.39
C LEU A 222 6.09 -15.17 4.62
N ARG A 223 5.40 -15.96 5.47
CA ARG A 223 6.02 -16.65 6.62
C ARG A 223 7.17 -17.57 6.20
N ARG A 224 6.99 -18.29 5.10
CA ARG A 224 8.02 -19.21 4.58
C ARG A 224 9.13 -18.48 3.86
N HIS A 225 8.82 -17.37 3.20
CA HIS A 225 9.79 -16.57 2.47
C HIS A 225 10.71 -15.79 3.42
N PHE A 226 10.17 -15.27 4.53
CA PHE A 226 10.91 -14.54 5.56
C PHE A 226 11.04 -15.34 6.85
N PRO A 227 11.83 -16.42 6.89
CA PRO A 227 11.90 -17.34 8.04
C PRO A 227 12.47 -16.71 9.32
N ASP A 228 13.24 -15.63 9.17
CA ASP A 228 13.83 -14.90 10.31
C ASP A 228 12.87 -13.83 10.89
N HIS A 229 11.69 -13.65 10.29
CA HIS A 229 10.66 -12.72 10.72
C HIS A 229 9.46 -13.45 11.34
N ARG A 230 8.81 -12.77 12.30
CA ARG A 230 7.50 -13.17 12.81
C ARG A 230 6.42 -12.46 11.98
N VAL A 231 5.58 -13.22 11.30
CA VAL A 231 4.51 -12.68 10.44
C VAL A 231 3.17 -12.78 11.16
N HIS A 232 2.59 -11.62 11.48
CA HIS A 232 1.33 -11.48 12.20
C HIS A 232 0.19 -11.13 11.25
N ALA A 233 -0.78 -12.03 11.12
CA ALA A 233 -1.99 -11.76 10.37
C ALA A 233 -2.95 -10.90 11.21
N VAL A 234 -3.41 -9.78 10.65
CA VAL A 234 -4.43 -8.92 11.26
C VAL A 234 -5.61 -8.74 10.32
N ASN A 235 -6.78 -8.43 10.87
CA ASN A 235 -7.95 -8.04 10.09
C ASN A 235 -8.73 -6.93 10.80
N PHE A 236 -9.46 -6.14 10.02
CA PHE A 236 -10.23 -4.99 10.49
C PHE A 236 -11.72 -5.24 10.23
N PRO A 237 -12.46 -5.89 11.15
CA PRO A 237 -13.85 -6.30 10.92
C PRO A 237 -14.83 -5.14 10.73
N GLY A 238 -14.45 -3.92 11.14
CA GLY A 238 -15.20 -2.69 10.87
C GLY A 238 -14.98 -2.12 9.46
N ASP A 239 -14.13 -2.73 8.63
CA ASP A 239 -13.89 -2.26 7.26
C ASP A 239 -14.76 -3.02 6.25
N PRO A 240 -15.71 -2.35 5.55
CA PRO A 240 -16.50 -2.99 4.50
C PRO A 240 -15.71 -3.22 3.20
N TYR A 241 -14.51 -2.61 3.07
CA TYR A 241 -13.64 -2.68 1.90
C TYR A 241 -12.18 -2.85 2.32
N PRO A 242 -11.80 -3.99 2.93
CA PRO A 242 -10.49 -4.17 3.56
C PRO A 242 -9.38 -4.37 2.51
N ILE A 243 -8.84 -3.27 2.04
CA ILE A 243 -7.68 -3.20 1.16
C ILE A 243 -6.65 -2.25 1.75
N HIS A 244 -5.41 -2.67 1.71
CA HIS A 244 -4.19 -1.99 2.12
C HIS A 244 -4.23 -1.41 3.54
N ILE A 245 -3.38 -1.95 4.38
CA ILE A 245 -3.30 -1.61 5.81
C ILE A 245 -2.81 -0.18 6.05
N ASP A 246 -2.05 0.38 5.12
CA ASP A 246 -1.35 1.66 5.25
C ASP A 246 -2.26 2.91 5.30
N ALA A 247 -3.55 2.76 4.99
CA ALA A 247 -4.59 3.77 5.20
C ALA A 247 -5.56 3.41 6.35
N THR A 248 -5.19 2.45 7.19
CA THR A 248 -6.04 1.92 8.28
C THR A 248 -5.27 1.82 9.60
N PHE A 249 -4.00 1.44 9.54
CA PHE A 249 -3.14 1.21 10.69
C PHE A 249 -1.72 1.63 10.34
N THR A 250 -1.31 2.83 10.77
CA THR A 250 -0.08 3.50 10.29
C THR A 250 0.89 3.70 11.44
N PRO A 251 2.01 2.96 11.48
CA PRO A 251 3.07 3.22 12.44
C PRO A 251 3.79 4.54 12.13
N ILE A 252 3.95 5.40 13.14
CA ILE A 252 4.52 6.74 13.01
C ILE A 252 5.95 6.80 13.52
N ARG A 253 6.23 6.12 14.62
CA ARG A 253 7.54 6.01 15.26
C ARG A 253 7.53 4.85 16.25
N PRO A 254 8.67 4.43 16.79
CA PRO A 254 8.68 3.41 17.85
C PRO A 254 7.72 3.77 18.97
N GLY A 255 6.84 2.84 19.31
CA GLY A 255 5.85 2.99 20.37
C GLY A 255 4.57 3.74 19.98
N LEU A 256 4.38 4.19 18.73
CA LEU A 256 3.20 4.96 18.33
C LEU A 256 2.62 4.54 16.97
N ILE A 257 1.33 4.23 16.97
CA ILE A 257 0.57 3.83 15.78
C ILE A 257 -0.72 4.66 15.70
N LEU A 258 -1.05 5.17 14.50
CA LEU A 258 -2.38 5.68 14.19
C LEU A 258 -3.29 4.53 13.75
N ASN A 259 -4.51 4.49 14.27
CA ASN A 259 -5.55 3.58 13.82
C ASN A 259 -6.76 4.35 13.31
N ASN A 260 -7.32 3.90 12.21
CA ASN A 260 -8.58 4.43 11.71
C ASN A 260 -9.70 4.15 12.73
N PRO A 261 -10.39 5.19 13.28
CA PRO A 261 -11.41 5.01 14.33
C PRO A 261 -12.65 4.23 13.84
N GLN A 262 -12.90 4.19 12.53
CA GLN A 262 -13.98 3.41 11.93
C GLN A 262 -13.61 1.96 11.65
N ARG A 263 -12.30 1.66 11.60
CA ARG A 263 -11.74 0.36 11.21
C ARG A 263 -10.74 -0.11 12.27
N ARG A 264 -11.19 -0.21 13.53
CA ARG A 264 -10.30 -0.51 14.64
C ARG A 264 -9.82 -1.95 14.62
N LEU A 265 -8.54 -2.13 14.91
CA LEU A 265 -7.97 -3.44 15.18
C LEU A 265 -8.68 -4.08 16.38
N PRO A 266 -9.12 -5.36 16.32
CA PRO A 266 -9.75 -6.05 17.45
C PRO A 266 -8.88 -6.08 18.71
N GLY A 267 -9.51 -6.10 19.89
CA GLY A 267 -8.81 -6.04 21.17
C GLY A 267 -7.75 -7.13 21.35
N GLU A 268 -8.08 -8.37 20.98
CA GLU A 268 -7.15 -9.50 21.01
C GLU A 268 -5.91 -9.31 20.15
N GLN A 269 -6.06 -8.66 18.97
CA GLN A 269 -4.95 -8.38 18.06
C GLN A 269 -4.14 -7.15 18.48
N ARG A 270 -4.69 -6.27 19.34
CA ARG A 270 -3.97 -5.12 19.91
C ARG A 270 -3.02 -5.51 21.05
N GLU A 271 -3.28 -6.64 21.71
CA GLU A 271 -2.52 -7.04 22.89
C GLU A 271 -1.01 -7.16 22.63
N ILE A 272 -0.63 -7.63 21.43
CA ILE A 272 0.79 -7.74 21.06
C ILE A 272 1.47 -6.38 21.09
N PHE A 273 0.79 -5.33 20.67
CA PHE A 273 1.30 -3.96 20.65
C PHE A 273 1.41 -3.41 22.07
N TYR A 274 0.34 -3.51 22.87
CA TYR A 274 0.30 -2.99 24.24
C TYR A 274 1.29 -3.69 25.17
N LYS A 275 1.50 -5.01 25.02
CA LYS A 275 2.50 -5.78 25.77
C LYS A 275 3.95 -5.38 25.46
N ASN A 276 4.17 -4.66 24.36
CA ASN A 276 5.47 -4.20 23.91
C ASN A 276 5.57 -2.67 23.89
N ASP A 277 4.82 -1.98 24.75
CA ASP A 277 4.85 -0.53 24.96
C ASP A 277 4.49 0.30 23.72
N TRP A 278 3.63 -0.24 22.84
CA TRP A 278 3.08 0.50 21.73
C TRP A 278 1.73 1.11 22.09
N GLU A 279 1.59 2.41 21.86
CA GLU A 279 0.33 3.12 21.94
C GLU A 279 -0.37 3.13 20.57
N ILE A 280 -1.65 2.78 20.56
CA ILE A 280 -2.51 2.85 19.37
C ILE A 280 -3.53 3.95 19.61
N ILE A 281 -3.42 5.03 18.85
CA ILE A 281 -4.31 6.20 18.96
C ILE A 281 -5.20 6.34 17.73
N ASP A 282 -6.35 6.96 17.88
CA ASP A 282 -7.25 7.25 16.76
C ASP A 282 -6.63 8.34 15.86
N ALA A 283 -6.63 8.12 14.55
CA ALA A 283 -6.29 9.15 13.59
C ALA A 283 -7.29 10.30 13.59
N ALA A 284 -6.82 11.49 13.29
CA ALA A 284 -7.68 12.66 13.13
C ALA A 284 -8.74 12.42 12.05
N GLN A 285 -9.91 13.06 12.20
CA GLN A 285 -10.94 12.98 11.17
C GLN A 285 -10.43 13.59 9.86
N PRO A 286 -10.76 13.01 8.71
CA PRO A 286 -10.44 13.62 7.42
C PRO A 286 -11.01 15.04 7.32
N ALA A 287 -10.25 15.95 6.72
CA ALA A 287 -10.73 17.31 6.47
C ALA A 287 -11.77 17.35 5.33
N HIS A 288 -11.82 16.32 4.52
CA HIS A 288 -12.75 16.19 3.40
C HIS A 288 -13.78 15.09 3.66
N ASN A 289 -15.03 15.34 3.22
CA ASN A 289 -16.13 14.39 3.37
C ASN A 289 -16.25 13.41 2.21
N THR A 290 -15.58 13.69 1.09
CA THR A 290 -15.56 12.85 -0.13
C THR A 290 -14.15 12.72 -0.65
N PRO A 291 -13.79 11.58 -1.26
CA PRO A 291 -12.54 11.45 -2.00
C PRO A 291 -12.54 12.37 -3.24
N PRO A 292 -11.39 12.58 -3.89
CA PRO A 292 -11.35 13.21 -5.22
C PRO A 292 -12.20 12.45 -6.24
N PRO A 293 -12.63 13.10 -7.33
CA PRO A 293 -13.35 12.42 -8.42
C PRO A 293 -12.54 11.24 -8.98
N LEU A 294 -13.24 10.19 -9.38
CA LEU A 294 -12.66 8.97 -9.96
C LEU A 294 -11.55 8.33 -9.12
N CYS A 295 -11.72 8.35 -7.80
CA CYS A 295 -10.79 7.77 -6.85
C CYS A 295 -11.30 6.43 -6.32
N TYR A 296 -10.44 5.41 -6.32
CA TYR A 296 -10.74 4.10 -5.74
C TYR A 296 -10.67 4.05 -4.22
N SER A 297 -10.13 5.08 -3.57
CA SER A 297 -9.86 5.10 -2.14
C SER A 297 -10.89 5.93 -1.39
N SER A 298 -10.93 5.75 -0.08
CA SER A 298 -11.82 6.51 0.81
C SER A 298 -11.18 7.84 1.26
N VAL A 299 -11.95 8.66 1.96
CA VAL A 299 -11.47 9.91 2.60
C VAL A 299 -10.35 9.64 3.62
N TRP A 300 -10.21 8.41 4.13
CA TRP A 300 -9.18 8.02 5.09
C TRP A 300 -7.76 7.95 4.51
N LEU A 301 -7.58 8.28 3.21
CA LEU A 301 -6.25 8.64 2.71
C LEU A 301 -5.63 9.84 3.46
N SER A 302 -6.41 10.57 4.26
CA SER A 302 -5.90 11.58 5.19
C SER A 302 -4.80 11.05 6.12
N MET A 303 -4.86 9.78 6.51
CA MET A 303 -3.87 9.14 7.37
C MET A 303 -2.78 8.37 6.62
N ASN A 304 -2.79 8.40 5.29
CA ASN A 304 -1.76 7.78 4.43
C ASN A 304 -0.53 8.70 4.32
N VAL A 305 0.08 8.97 5.48
CA VAL A 305 1.24 9.85 5.62
C VAL A 305 2.54 9.13 5.30
N LEU A 306 3.58 9.87 4.89
CA LEU A 306 4.93 9.32 4.73
C LEU A 306 5.82 9.82 5.87
N VAL A 307 6.28 8.91 6.70
CA VAL A 307 7.26 9.23 7.75
C VAL A 307 8.65 9.29 7.14
N LEU A 308 9.34 10.43 7.31
CA LEU A 308 10.71 10.64 6.83
C LEU A 308 11.75 10.20 7.86
N ASP A 309 11.46 10.39 9.13
CA ASP A 309 12.21 9.93 10.30
C ASP A 309 11.30 10.00 11.54
N PRO A 310 11.71 9.48 12.73
CA PRO A 310 10.83 9.45 13.91
C PRO A 310 10.34 10.81 14.42
N LYS A 311 10.80 11.91 13.83
CA LYS A 311 10.43 13.29 14.19
C LYS A 311 9.80 14.09 13.05
N THR A 312 9.82 13.55 11.82
CA THR A 312 9.40 14.28 10.62
C THR A 312 8.42 13.45 9.79
N VAL A 313 7.29 14.03 9.43
CA VAL A 313 6.24 13.37 8.66
C VAL A 313 5.69 14.26 7.55
N CYS A 314 5.52 13.70 6.35
CA CYS A 314 4.79 14.34 5.26
C CYS A 314 3.28 14.10 5.43
N VAL A 315 2.50 15.17 5.39
CA VAL A 315 1.04 15.15 5.46
C VAL A 315 0.48 15.89 4.25
N GLU A 316 -0.62 15.39 3.69
CA GLU A 316 -1.28 16.11 2.60
C GLU A 316 -1.77 17.48 3.09
N LYS A 317 -1.45 18.53 2.34
CA LYS A 317 -1.59 19.93 2.73
C LYS A 317 -3.01 20.35 3.13
N SER A 318 -4.03 19.77 2.50
CA SER A 318 -5.43 20.07 2.82
C SER A 318 -5.97 19.30 4.02
N GLU A 319 -5.25 18.27 4.50
CA GLU A 319 -5.62 17.46 5.67
C GLU A 319 -5.17 18.13 6.98
N VAL A 320 -5.73 19.31 7.24
CA VAL A 320 -5.32 20.21 8.33
C VAL A 320 -5.45 19.56 9.72
N TYR A 321 -6.44 18.68 9.94
CA TYR A 321 -6.62 18.01 11.23
C TYR A 321 -5.55 16.93 11.46
N GLN A 322 -5.13 16.26 10.40
CA GLN A 322 -4.03 15.29 10.48
C GLN A 322 -2.70 16.02 10.72
N ALA A 323 -2.46 17.14 10.05
CA ALA A 323 -1.29 17.99 10.28
C ALA A 323 -1.22 18.49 11.74
N GLU A 324 -2.34 19.00 12.27
CA GLU A 324 -2.45 19.44 13.67
C GLU A 324 -2.23 18.30 14.67
N GLN A 325 -2.71 17.09 14.36
CA GLN A 325 -2.47 15.92 15.21
C GLN A 325 -0.98 15.57 15.26
N MET A 326 -0.29 15.56 14.12
CA MET A 326 1.15 15.27 14.06
C MET A 326 1.97 16.32 14.81
N ASP A 327 1.65 17.60 14.66
CA ASP A 327 2.30 18.70 15.40
C ASP A 327 2.11 18.54 16.93
N LYS A 328 0.89 18.24 17.40
CA LYS A 328 0.61 17.94 18.82
C LYS A 328 1.38 16.73 19.35
N LEU A 329 1.69 15.77 18.50
CA LEU A 329 2.53 14.63 18.85
C LEU A 329 4.03 14.97 18.82
N GLY A 330 4.39 16.23 18.53
CA GLY A 330 5.75 16.75 18.53
C GLY A 330 6.57 16.39 17.29
N MET A 331 5.90 16.15 16.16
CA MET A 331 6.55 15.90 14.88
C MET A 331 6.66 17.18 14.05
N GLU A 332 7.75 17.32 13.29
CA GLU A 332 7.83 18.30 12.20
C GLU A 332 6.89 17.85 11.08
N VAL A 333 5.91 18.69 10.76
CA VAL A 333 4.97 18.43 9.68
C VAL A 333 5.47 19.06 8.38
N VAL A 334 5.66 18.25 7.37
CA VAL A 334 5.96 18.66 6.01
C VAL A 334 4.70 18.60 5.17
N GLU A 335 4.11 19.75 4.88
CA GLU A 335 2.91 19.82 4.06
C GLU A 335 3.23 19.52 2.59
N VAL A 336 2.49 18.61 2.00
CA VAL A 336 2.63 18.17 0.59
C VAL A 336 1.29 18.28 -0.11
N GLU A 337 1.22 19.05 -1.18
CA GLU A 337 0.03 19.07 -2.04
C GLU A 337 0.03 17.82 -2.93
N LEU A 338 -0.94 16.91 -2.74
CA LEU A 338 -1.01 15.66 -3.49
C LEU A 338 -2.44 15.18 -3.78
N ARG A 339 -3.47 15.83 -3.23
CA ARG A 339 -4.85 15.32 -3.26
C ARG A 339 -5.35 14.96 -4.66
N ASP A 340 -5.06 15.78 -5.69
CA ASP A 340 -5.50 15.51 -7.05
C ASP A 340 -4.84 14.24 -7.67
N ALA A 341 -3.71 13.80 -7.13
CA ALA A 341 -3.06 12.56 -7.54
C ALA A 341 -3.65 11.30 -6.87
N TYR A 342 -4.46 11.42 -5.82
CA TYR A 342 -5.04 10.28 -5.08
C TYR A 342 -5.85 9.34 -5.98
N ALA A 343 -6.50 9.90 -7.02
CA ALA A 343 -7.26 9.13 -8.00
C ALA A 343 -6.44 8.07 -8.75
N PHE A 344 -5.11 8.21 -8.77
CA PHE A 344 -4.18 7.35 -9.50
C PHE A 344 -3.63 6.19 -8.68
N GLY A 345 -4.07 6.01 -7.44
CA GLY A 345 -3.73 4.82 -6.67
C GLY A 345 -3.44 5.02 -5.19
N GLY A 346 -3.63 6.22 -4.63
CA GLY A 346 -3.51 6.44 -3.18
C GLY A 346 -2.79 7.71 -2.76
N GLY A 347 -2.42 7.80 -1.49
CA GLY A 347 -1.82 8.96 -0.86
C GLY A 347 -0.28 8.97 -0.88
N LEU A 348 0.29 9.69 0.09
CA LEU A 348 1.74 9.92 0.21
C LEU A 348 2.55 8.63 0.44
N HIS A 349 2.04 7.70 1.24
CA HIS A 349 2.67 6.41 1.47
C HIS A 349 2.52 5.51 0.24
N CYS A 350 1.32 5.44 -0.33
CA CYS A 350 1.05 4.61 -1.51
C CYS A 350 1.90 5.01 -2.72
N CYS A 351 2.08 6.33 -2.99
CA CYS A 351 2.85 6.82 -4.13
C CYS A 351 4.37 6.67 -3.95
N THR A 352 4.81 6.09 -2.84
CA THR A 352 6.23 5.87 -2.52
C THR A 352 6.53 4.42 -2.17
N ALA A 353 7.73 3.94 -2.49
CA ALA A 353 8.26 2.69 -1.97
C ALA A 353 9.67 2.92 -1.41
N ASP A 354 9.89 2.53 -0.17
CA ASP A 354 11.18 2.67 0.48
C ASP A 354 12.23 1.80 -0.21
N VAL A 355 13.37 2.39 -0.51
CA VAL A 355 14.56 1.64 -0.97
C VAL A 355 15.57 1.56 0.16
N TYR A 356 15.85 2.69 0.83
CA TYR A 356 16.81 2.74 1.91
C TYR A 356 16.31 3.59 3.08
N ARG A 357 16.23 2.97 4.25
CA ARG A 357 16.15 3.64 5.56
C ARG A 357 17.41 3.31 6.36
N GLU A 358 17.89 4.25 7.16
CA GLU A 358 18.98 4.01 8.13
C GLU A 358 18.44 3.18 9.29
N SER A 359 18.14 1.91 9.05
CA SER A 359 17.47 0.99 9.97
C SER A 359 18.17 -0.36 10.05
N SER A 360 17.82 -1.13 11.06
CA SER A 360 18.28 -2.51 11.31
C SER A 360 17.10 -3.40 11.71
N MET A 361 17.32 -4.72 11.67
CA MET A 361 16.32 -5.71 12.11
C MET A 361 16.22 -5.74 13.63
N GLU A 362 15.60 -4.72 14.23
CA GLU A 362 15.37 -4.65 15.68
C GLU A 362 14.17 -5.50 16.11
N ASP A 363 14.17 -5.93 17.38
CA ASP A 363 13.07 -6.68 17.99
C ASP A 363 12.16 -5.74 18.80
N TYR A 364 11.13 -5.18 18.14
CA TYR A 364 10.16 -4.30 18.78
C TYR A 364 9.06 -5.03 19.58
N PHE A 365 8.98 -6.35 19.43
CA PHE A 365 8.02 -7.20 20.16
C PHE A 365 8.76 -8.27 20.98
N SER A 366 9.68 -7.83 21.82
CA SER A 366 10.58 -8.69 22.60
C SER A 366 9.85 -9.67 23.53
N THR A 367 8.61 -9.37 23.95
CA THR A 367 7.79 -10.29 24.75
C THR A 367 7.43 -11.59 24.01
N LEU A 368 7.64 -11.66 22.70
CA LEU A 368 7.43 -12.85 21.87
C LEU A 368 8.70 -13.71 21.73
N SER A 369 9.84 -13.23 22.24
CA SER A 369 11.15 -13.89 22.10
C SER A 369 11.46 -14.88 23.24
N GLY A 370 10.43 -15.30 24.01
CA GLY A 370 10.50 -16.24 25.14
C GLY A 370 10.20 -17.68 24.76
#